data_103475d3f9c773557eabb6b710db1480
#
_entry.id   103475d3f9c773557eabb6b710db1480
#
_cell.length_a   1.000
_cell.length_b   1.000
_cell.length_c   1.000
_cell.angle_alpha   90.00
_cell.angle_beta   90.00
_cell.angle_gamma   90.00
#
_symmetry.space_group_name_H-M   'P 1'
#
loop_
_entity.id
_entity.type
_entity.pdbx_description
1 polymer ?
#
loop_
_entity_poly.entity_id
_entity_poly.type
_entity_poly.pdbx_seq_one_letter_code
_entity_poly.pdbx_strand_id
1 'polypeptide(L)'
;GTSEVEHTMATQCITAKKSQSMLIKVNGQLQTGVTAKDVALYIIGQIGTAGGTGYAIEFGGEAIRSLSMEGRMTLCNMAIEAGARSGIVAVDQTTIDYVQGKPLAPKGEDWDKAVAYWRTLVSDEGAQFDRVFEFDAADIQPQVTWGTSPEMVLDISGKVPNAAHEAD
;
A
#
# COMPACT_ATOMS: atom_id res chain seq x y z
N GLY A 1 0.77 -13.19 -17.99
CA GLY A 1 1.80 -13.83 -18.83
C GLY A 1 1.57 -13.57 -20.30
N THR A 2 2.42 -14.10 -21.18
CA THR A 2 2.30 -13.89 -22.66
C THR A 2 1.00 -14.42 -23.24
N SER A 3 0.48 -15.54 -22.73
CA SER A 3 -0.81 -16.11 -23.15
C SER A 3 -2.00 -15.20 -22.80
N GLU A 4 -1.94 -14.47 -21.70
CA GLU A 4 -2.98 -13.50 -21.35
C GLU A 4 -3.00 -12.31 -22.31
N VAL A 5 -1.83 -11.86 -22.78
CA VAL A 5 -1.71 -10.80 -23.78
C VAL A 5 -2.39 -11.24 -25.08
N GLU A 6 -2.11 -12.44 -25.57
CA GLU A 6 -2.74 -13.00 -26.77
C GLU A 6 -4.26 -13.05 -26.65
N HIS A 7 -4.78 -13.60 -25.54
CA HIS A 7 -6.23 -13.67 -25.29
C HIS A 7 -6.86 -12.28 -25.22
N THR A 8 -6.22 -11.34 -24.54
CA THR A 8 -6.72 -9.97 -24.41
C THR A 8 -6.75 -9.25 -25.74
N MET A 9 -5.74 -9.45 -26.58
CA MET A 9 -5.72 -8.87 -27.93
C MET A 9 -6.82 -9.45 -28.82
N ALA A 10 -7.07 -10.76 -28.74
CA ALA A 10 -8.08 -11.44 -29.54
C ALA A 10 -9.52 -11.17 -29.08
N THR A 11 -9.76 -11.12 -27.77
CA THR A 11 -11.11 -11.08 -27.19
C THR A 11 -11.48 -9.77 -26.54
N GLN A 12 -10.52 -8.86 -26.35
CA GLN A 12 -10.66 -7.63 -25.54
C GLN A 12 -11.14 -7.91 -24.10
N CYS A 13 -10.91 -9.12 -23.61
CA CYS A 13 -11.34 -9.57 -22.29
C CYS A 13 -10.19 -10.28 -21.57
N ILE A 14 -10.18 -10.15 -20.23
CA ILE A 14 -9.32 -10.91 -19.34
C ILE A 14 -10.15 -11.50 -18.21
N THR A 15 -9.92 -12.78 -17.89
CA THR A 15 -10.56 -13.40 -16.74
C THR A 15 -9.81 -13.02 -15.48
N ALA A 16 -10.51 -12.45 -14.51
CA ALA A 16 -9.95 -12.12 -13.21
C ALA A 16 -10.80 -12.72 -12.07
N LYS A 17 -10.13 -13.34 -11.10
CA LYS A 17 -10.79 -13.74 -9.86
C LYS A 17 -11.03 -12.49 -9.00
N LYS A 18 -12.22 -12.33 -8.40
CA LYS A 18 -12.50 -11.26 -7.46
C LYS A 18 -11.47 -11.29 -6.33
N SER A 19 -10.86 -10.14 -6.02
CA SER A 19 -9.91 -10.00 -4.92
C SER A 19 -10.65 -10.11 -3.58
N GLN A 20 -9.98 -10.69 -2.59
CA GLN A 20 -10.32 -10.53 -1.20
C GLN A 20 -9.88 -9.14 -0.72
N SER A 21 -10.43 -8.68 0.39
CA SER A 21 -10.09 -7.39 1.01
C SER A 21 -9.15 -7.58 2.19
N MET A 22 -8.10 -6.76 2.25
CA MET A 22 -7.17 -6.72 3.37
C MET A 22 -7.03 -5.30 3.88
N LEU A 23 -7.10 -5.13 5.19
CA LEU A 23 -6.81 -3.86 5.84
C LEU A 23 -5.47 -3.95 6.55
N ILE A 24 -4.58 -2.98 6.29
CA ILE A 24 -3.32 -2.81 7.00
C ILE A 24 -3.33 -1.44 7.67
N LYS A 25 -3.41 -1.42 8.99
CA LYS A 25 -3.36 -0.19 9.78
C LYS A 25 -1.97 0.02 10.35
N VAL A 26 -1.46 1.24 10.23
CA VAL A 26 -0.27 1.69 10.97
C VAL A 26 -0.70 2.87 11.83
N ASN A 27 -0.75 2.66 13.13
CA ASN A 27 -1.21 3.64 14.10
C ASN A 27 -0.01 4.37 14.73
N GLY A 28 -0.28 5.53 15.34
CA GLY A 28 0.75 6.37 15.94
C GLY A 28 1.50 7.23 14.94
N GLN A 29 2.68 7.70 15.32
CA GLN A 29 3.50 8.63 14.55
C GLN A 29 4.82 7.98 14.14
N LEU A 30 5.18 8.12 12.86
CA LEU A 30 6.47 7.66 12.35
C LEU A 30 7.62 8.45 13.01
N GLN A 31 8.69 7.75 13.31
CA GLN A 31 9.91 8.34 13.85
C GLN A 31 10.60 9.21 12.80
N THR A 32 11.38 10.18 13.25
CA THR A 32 12.20 11.02 12.37
C THR A 32 13.14 10.15 11.55
N GLY A 33 13.16 10.35 10.23
CA GLY A 33 13.99 9.61 9.28
C GLY A 33 13.31 8.38 8.67
N VAL A 34 12.15 7.97 9.19
CA VAL A 34 11.34 6.90 8.57
C VAL A 34 10.54 7.44 7.40
N THR A 35 10.63 6.80 6.27
CA THR A 35 9.94 7.16 5.02
C THR A 35 8.80 6.18 4.71
N ALA A 36 7.95 6.53 3.75
CA ALA A 36 6.90 5.62 3.28
C ALA A 36 7.46 4.30 2.72
N LYS A 37 8.68 4.31 2.18
CA LYS A 37 9.36 3.11 1.70
C LYS A 37 9.74 2.19 2.86
N ASP A 38 10.19 2.75 3.98
CA ASP A 38 10.50 1.96 5.18
C ASP A 38 9.23 1.30 5.73
N VAL A 39 8.11 2.04 5.74
CA VAL A 39 6.80 1.47 6.12
C VAL A 39 6.42 0.31 5.22
N ALA A 40 6.55 0.47 3.90
CA ALA A 40 6.25 -0.61 2.95
C ALA A 40 7.15 -1.83 3.16
N LEU A 41 8.45 -1.62 3.31
CA LEU A 41 9.42 -2.71 3.53
C LEU A 41 9.18 -3.41 4.86
N TYR A 42 8.90 -2.67 5.93
CA TYR A 42 8.53 -3.24 7.22
C TYR A 42 7.29 -4.15 7.08
N ILE A 43 6.22 -3.65 6.46
CA ILE A 43 5.00 -4.44 6.22
C ILE A 43 5.33 -5.71 5.43
N ILE A 44 6.10 -5.61 4.34
CA ILE A 44 6.50 -6.77 3.53
C ILE A 44 7.30 -7.78 4.36
N GLY A 45 8.21 -7.30 5.20
CA GLY A 45 8.97 -8.15 6.12
C GLY A 45 8.09 -8.92 7.11
N GLN A 46 6.96 -8.30 7.54
CA GLN A 46 6.03 -8.93 8.48
C GLN A 46 5.08 -9.94 7.82
N ILE A 47 4.58 -9.64 6.62
CA ILE A 47 3.57 -10.48 5.96
C ILE A 47 4.13 -11.39 4.86
N GLY A 48 5.37 -11.16 4.44
CA GLY A 48 6.04 -11.86 3.34
C GLY A 48 5.64 -11.34 1.95
N THR A 49 6.43 -11.67 0.94
CA THR A 49 6.19 -11.31 -0.47
C THR A 49 4.95 -11.96 -1.08
N ALA A 50 4.42 -13.00 -0.46
CA ALA A 50 3.17 -13.65 -0.86
C ALA A 50 1.98 -13.33 0.06
N GLY A 51 2.20 -12.53 1.12
CA GLY A 51 1.18 -12.25 2.14
C GLY A 51 -0.07 -11.55 1.61
N GLY A 52 0.10 -10.72 0.57
CA GLY A 52 -0.98 -10.01 -0.12
C GLY A 52 -1.56 -10.73 -1.34
N THR A 53 -1.11 -11.96 -1.64
CA THR A 53 -1.55 -12.66 -2.84
C THR A 53 -3.06 -12.91 -2.85
N GLY A 54 -3.72 -12.39 -3.87
CA GLY A 54 -5.17 -12.50 -4.03
C GLY A 54 -5.96 -11.39 -3.33
N TYR A 55 -5.29 -10.47 -2.62
CA TYR A 55 -5.93 -9.35 -1.93
C TYR A 55 -5.81 -8.04 -2.69
N ALA A 56 -6.80 -7.16 -2.48
CA ALA A 56 -6.68 -5.72 -2.60
C ALA A 56 -6.44 -5.17 -1.19
N ILE A 57 -5.38 -4.38 -1.01
CA ILE A 57 -4.98 -3.87 0.31
C ILE A 57 -5.48 -2.44 0.47
N GLU A 58 -6.20 -2.16 1.55
CA GLU A 58 -6.44 -0.82 2.05
C GLU A 58 -5.43 -0.50 3.15
N PHE A 59 -4.70 0.60 2.99
CA PHE A 59 -3.80 1.11 4.01
C PHE A 59 -4.49 2.21 4.81
N GLY A 60 -4.46 2.10 6.13
CA GLY A 60 -5.10 3.02 7.07
C GLY A 60 -4.28 3.25 8.33
N GLY A 61 -4.86 3.97 9.27
CA GLY A 61 -4.21 4.36 10.53
C GLY A 61 -3.62 5.77 10.47
N GLU A 62 -3.20 6.29 11.62
CA GLU A 62 -2.74 7.67 11.77
C GLU A 62 -1.46 7.94 10.99
N ALA A 63 -0.50 7.01 11.05
CA ALA A 63 0.76 7.11 10.33
C ALA A 63 0.54 7.19 8.80
N ILE A 64 -0.38 6.39 8.26
CA ILE A 64 -0.69 6.41 6.82
C ILE A 64 -1.36 7.73 6.42
N ARG A 65 -2.30 8.23 7.23
CA ARG A 65 -2.96 9.51 6.96
C ARG A 65 -1.99 10.70 7.00
N SER A 66 -0.92 10.61 7.80
CA SER A 66 0.10 11.66 7.90
C SER A 66 1.06 11.71 6.71
N LEU A 67 1.08 10.68 5.86
CA LEU A 67 1.93 10.64 4.67
C LEU A 67 1.50 11.68 3.64
N SER A 68 2.50 12.26 2.94
CA SER A 68 2.26 13.02 1.72
C SER A 68 1.65 12.14 0.62
N MET A 69 1.12 12.76 -0.44
CA MET A 69 0.60 11.99 -1.58
C MET A 69 1.67 11.11 -2.24
N GLU A 70 2.89 11.61 -2.35
CA GLU A 70 4.04 10.85 -2.87
C GLU A 70 4.34 9.63 -2.00
N GLY A 71 4.25 9.79 -0.66
CA GLY A 71 4.39 8.70 0.30
C GLY A 71 3.28 7.66 0.15
N ARG A 72 2.02 8.10 -0.01
CA ARG A 72 0.87 7.20 -0.24
C ARG A 72 1.00 6.46 -1.57
N MET A 73 1.43 7.14 -2.63
CA MET A 73 1.69 6.52 -3.93
C MET A 73 2.81 5.48 -3.84
N THR A 74 3.87 5.77 -3.10
CA THR A 74 4.96 4.80 -2.84
C THR A 74 4.42 3.54 -2.16
N LEU A 75 3.63 3.71 -1.10
CA LEU A 75 3.05 2.59 -0.36
C LEU A 75 2.11 1.75 -1.22
N CYS A 76 1.19 2.39 -1.96
CA CYS A 76 0.27 1.70 -2.86
C CYS A 76 1.01 0.97 -4.00
N ASN A 77 2.05 1.59 -4.55
CA ASN A 77 2.86 0.99 -5.60
C ASN A 77 3.62 -0.25 -5.08
N MET A 78 4.16 -0.19 -3.87
CA MET A 78 4.89 -1.30 -3.25
C MET A 78 3.97 -2.41 -2.71
N ALA A 79 2.65 -2.25 -2.70
CA ALA A 79 1.73 -3.33 -2.36
C ALA A 79 1.89 -4.56 -3.29
N ILE A 80 2.33 -4.34 -4.52
CA ILE A 80 2.62 -5.40 -5.51
C ILE A 80 3.79 -6.29 -5.04
N GLU A 81 4.76 -5.72 -4.33
CA GLU A 81 5.90 -6.48 -3.76
C GLU A 81 5.46 -7.46 -2.66
N ALA A 82 4.33 -7.20 -2.02
CA ALA A 82 3.67 -8.14 -1.12
C ALA A 82 2.77 -9.17 -1.84
N GLY A 83 2.74 -9.15 -3.18
CA GLY A 83 1.89 -10.01 -4.00
C GLY A 83 0.46 -9.53 -4.16
N ALA A 84 0.11 -8.35 -3.65
CA ALA A 84 -1.24 -7.80 -3.74
C ALA A 84 -1.61 -7.39 -5.17
N ARG A 85 -2.91 -7.37 -5.45
CA ARG A 85 -3.45 -6.91 -6.74
C ARG A 85 -3.53 -5.40 -6.86
N SER A 86 -3.72 -4.72 -5.73
CA SER A 86 -3.77 -3.26 -5.63
C SER A 86 -3.50 -2.81 -4.21
N GLY A 87 -3.05 -1.56 -4.07
CA GLY A 87 -2.98 -0.85 -2.81
C GLY A 87 -3.80 0.44 -2.90
N ILE A 88 -4.53 0.76 -1.85
CA ILE A 88 -5.44 1.91 -1.79
C ILE A 88 -5.24 2.62 -0.46
N VAL A 89 -5.27 3.95 -0.48
CA VAL A 89 -5.44 4.79 0.70
C VAL A 89 -6.75 5.56 0.52
N ALA A 90 -7.61 5.56 1.53
CA ALA A 90 -8.88 6.27 1.48
C ALA A 90 -8.70 7.76 1.20
N VAL A 91 -9.63 8.34 0.45
CA VAL A 91 -9.62 9.77 0.14
C VAL A 91 -9.80 10.60 1.41
N ASP A 92 -8.92 11.56 1.61
CA ASP A 92 -9.01 12.57 2.67
C ASP A 92 -8.65 13.95 2.14
N GLN A 93 -8.52 14.94 3.04
CA GLN A 93 -8.21 16.31 2.63
C GLN A 93 -6.86 16.43 1.92
N THR A 94 -5.85 15.63 2.31
CA THR A 94 -4.54 15.60 1.65
C THR A 94 -4.67 15.22 0.17
N THR A 95 -5.52 14.23 -0.15
CA THR A 95 -5.79 13.82 -1.52
C THR A 95 -6.51 14.92 -2.31
N ILE A 96 -7.52 15.55 -1.70
CA ILE A 96 -8.30 16.63 -2.32
C ILE A 96 -7.40 17.82 -2.64
N ASP A 97 -6.60 18.26 -1.67
CA ASP A 97 -5.67 19.39 -1.83
C ASP A 97 -4.61 19.12 -2.92
N TYR A 98 -4.13 17.88 -2.99
CA TYR A 98 -3.17 17.49 -4.02
C TYR A 98 -3.74 17.57 -5.44
N VAL A 99 -5.01 17.21 -5.63
CA VAL A 99 -5.68 17.22 -6.94
C VAL A 99 -6.14 18.61 -7.33
N GLN A 100 -6.46 19.47 -6.35
CA GLN A 100 -6.96 20.81 -6.58
C GLN A 100 -6.03 21.64 -7.47
N GLY A 101 -6.58 22.24 -8.50
CA GLY A 101 -5.82 23.12 -9.41
C GLY A 101 -4.93 22.40 -10.42
N LYS A 102 -4.89 21.06 -10.44
CA LYS A 102 -4.18 20.34 -11.50
C LYS A 102 -4.85 20.59 -12.86
N PRO A 103 -4.08 20.57 -13.97
CA PRO A 103 -4.60 20.95 -15.29
C PRO A 103 -5.85 20.19 -15.74
N LEU A 104 -5.95 18.90 -15.40
CA LEU A 104 -7.06 18.02 -15.78
C LEU A 104 -8.05 17.78 -14.64
N ALA A 105 -7.89 18.43 -13.49
CA ALA A 105 -8.85 18.34 -12.40
C ALA A 105 -10.18 19.04 -12.80
N PRO A 106 -11.33 18.55 -12.29
CA PRO A 106 -12.60 19.24 -12.43
C PRO A 106 -12.52 20.69 -11.93
N LYS A 107 -13.39 21.57 -12.43
CA LYS A 107 -13.39 23.01 -12.09
C LYS A 107 -14.82 23.47 -11.77
N GLY A 108 -14.93 24.53 -10.95
CA GLY A 108 -16.23 25.13 -10.60
C GLY A 108 -17.18 24.12 -9.98
N GLU A 109 -18.43 24.09 -10.42
CA GLU A 109 -19.46 23.19 -9.88
C GLU A 109 -19.11 21.70 -10.04
N ASP A 110 -18.36 21.32 -11.08
CA ASP A 110 -17.93 19.93 -11.27
C ASP A 110 -16.88 19.52 -10.24
N TRP A 111 -16.04 20.47 -9.79
CA TRP A 111 -15.15 20.26 -8.67
C TRP A 111 -15.92 19.96 -7.38
N ASP A 112 -16.92 20.76 -7.07
CA ASP A 112 -17.73 20.59 -5.84
C ASP A 112 -18.45 19.25 -5.84
N LYS A 113 -19.02 18.85 -6.98
CA LYS A 113 -19.66 17.54 -7.15
C LYS A 113 -18.66 16.40 -7.00
N ALA A 114 -17.47 16.53 -7.60
CA ALA A 114 -16.41 15.53 -7.53
C ALA A 114 -15.92 15.36 -6.08
N VAL A 115 -15.65 16.45 -5.37
CA VAL A 115 -15.22 16.41 -3.96
C VAL A 115 -16.28 15.76 -3.08
N ALA A 116 -17.57 16.13 -3.28
CA ALA A 116 -18.67 15.52 -2.54
C ALA A 116 -18.72 14.00 -2.75
N TYR A 117 -18.55 13.55 -4.01
CA TYR A 117 -18.50 12.14 -4.33
C TYR A 117 -17.25 11.44 -3.77
N TRP A 118 -16.07 12.03 -3.92
CA TRP A 118 -14.82 11.42 -3.44
C TRP A 118 -14.82 11.21 -1.93
N ARG A 119 -15.44 12.10 -1.18
CA ARG A 119 -15.59 11.96 0.29
C ARG A 119 -16.44 10.75 0.70
N THR A 120 -17.21 10.17 -0.21
CA THR A 120 -17.95 8.92 0.03
C THR A 120 -17.12 7.66 -0.24
N LEU A 121 -15.91 7.82 -0.84
CA LEU A 121 -15.03 6.70 -1.20
C LEU A 121 -14.12 6.31 -0.02
N VAL A 122 -14.72 6.11 1.12
CA VAL A 122 -14.06 5.60 2.33
C VAL A 122 -14.81 4.34 2.76
N SER A 123 -14.08 3.40 3.37
CA SER A 123 -14.73 2.22 3.94
C SER A 123 -15.67 2.61 5.07
N ASP A 124 -16.83 2.00 5.12
CA ASP A 124 -17.83 2.26 6.17
C ASP A 124 -17.28 1.90 7.55
N GLU A 125 -17.84 2.56 8.58
CA GLU A 125 -17.55 2.18 9.96
C GLU A 125 -18.03 0.74 10.20
N GLY A 126 -17.13 -0.11 10.69
CA GLY A 126 -17.42 -1.53 10.90
C GLY A 126 -17.34 -2.40 9.64
N ALA A 127 -16.82 -1.86 8.50
CA ALA A 127 -16.54 -2.66 7.30
C ALA A 127 -15.75 -3.93 7.64
N GLN A 128 -16.17 -5.05 7.09
CA GLN A 128 -15.52 -6.33 7.31
C GLN A 128 -14.49 -6.59 6.23
N PHE A 129 -13.26 -6.85 6.65
CA PHE A 129 -12.17 -7.27 5.78
C PHE A 129 -11.89 -8.75 5.96
N ASP A 130 -11.50 -9.44 4.89
CA ASP A 130 -11.13 -10.86 4.97
C ASP A 130 -9.87 -11.06 5.82
N ARG A 131 -8.99 -10.05 5.89
CA ARG A 131 -7.79 -10.05 6.73
C ARG A 131 -7.46 -8.64 7.22
N VAL A 132 -7.03 -8.55 8.48
CA VAL A 132 -6.61 -7.28 9.10
C VAL A 132 -5.25 -7.46 9.75
N PHE A 133 -4.35 -6.50 9.51
CA PHE A 133 -3.10 -6.33 10.24
C PHE A 133 -3.08 -4.96 10.89
N GLU A 134 -2.56 -4.90 12.10
CA GLU A 134 -2.36 -3.64 12.83
C GLU A 134 -0.92 -3.57 13.31
N PHE A 135 -0.24 -2.46 13.03
CA PHE A 135 1.13 -2.18 13.42
C PHE A 135 1.21 -0.85 14.16
N ASP A 136 2.17 -0.74 15.07
CA ASP A 136 2.53 0.52 15.69
C ASP A 136 3.65 1.20 14.90
N ALA A 137 3.48 2.47 14.57
CA ALA A 137 4.48 3.25 13.87
C ALA A 137 5.79 3.41 14.70
N ALA A 138 5.71 3.28 16.02
CA ALA A 138 6.87 3.32 16.90
C ALA A 138 7.83 2.13 16.69
N ASP A 139 7.31 1.00 16.20
CA ASP A 139 8.12 -0.19 15.90
C ASP A 139 8.84 -0.11 14.55
N ILE A 140 8.50 0.89 13.72
CA ILE A 140 9.06 1.03 12.39
C ILE A 140 10.30 1.93 12.45
N GLN A 141 11.44 1.36 12.13
CA GLN A 141 12.71 2.07 11.95
C GLN A 141 13.06 2.17 10.45
N PRO A 142 14.05 2.99 10.07
CA PRO A 142 14.60 2.94 8.71
C PRO A 142 15.04 1.51 8.36
N GLN A 143 14.68 1.04 7.18
CA GLN A 143 14.80 -0.35 6.76
C GLN A 143 15.96 -0.56 5.77
N VAL A 144 16.60 -1.71 5.86
CA VAL A 144 17.66 -2.15 4.93
C VAL A 144 17.32 -3.54 4.40
N THR A 145 17.34 -3.70 3.08
CA THR A 145 17.25 -5.02 2.45
C THR A 145 18.66 -5.58 2.28
N TRP A 146 18.83 -6.89 2.55
CA TRP A 146 20.14 -7.54 2.54
C TRP A 146 20.23 -8.73 1.56
N GLY A 147 19.13 -9.08 0.88
CA GLY A 147 19.04 -10.22 -0.01
C GLY A 147 18.38 -9.91 -1.33
N THR A 148 17.89 -10.94 -2.01
CA THR A 148 17.28 -10.88 -3.33
C THR A 148 15.75 -10.63 -3.30
N SER A 149 15.14 -10.77 -2.13
CA SER A 149 13.70 -10.56 -1.92
C SER A 149 13.47 -9.36 -1.01
N PRO A 150 12.43 -8.53 -1.25
CA PRO A 150 12.09 -7.41 -0.37
C PRO A 150 11.62 -7.82 1.04
N GLU A 151 11.30 -9.10 1.26
CA GLU A 151 11.04 -9.63 2.61
C GLU A 151 12.34 -9.89 3.40
N MET A 152 13.48 -9.95 2.71
CA MET A 152 14.81 -10.00 3.34
C MET A 152 15.20 -8.61 3.80
N VAL A 153 14.52 -8.11 4.80
CA VAL A 153 14.58 -6.75 5.34
C VAL A 153 14.83 -6.80 6.84
N LEU A 154 15.52 -5.79 7.33
CA LEU A 154 15.76 -5.58 8.76
C LEU A 154 15.91 -4.09 9.05
N ASP A 155 15.76 -3.74 10.31
CA ASP A 155 15.99 -2.38 10.78
C ASP A 155 17.47 -2.00 10.60
N ILE A 156 17.75 -0.73 10.32
CA ILE A 156 19.12 -0.22 10.12
C ILE A 156 20.03 -0.48 11.33
N SER A 157 19.46 -0.64 12.53
CA SER A 157 20.17 -1.01 13.75
C SER A 157 20.42 -2.51 13.88
N GLY A 158 19.83 -3.34 13.00
CA GLY A 158 19.95 -4.78 13.01
C GLY A 158 21.29 -5.28 12.46
N LYS A 159 21.45 -6.58 12.51
CA LYS A 159 22.64 -7.26 11.92
C LYS A 159 22.17 -8.17 10.79
N VAL A 160 22.84 -8.09 9.66
CA VAL A 160 22.62 -9.01 8.54
C VAL A 160 22.84 -10.46 9.03
N PRO A 161 21.90 -11.38 8.74
CA PRO A 161 22.06 -12.78 9.08
C PRO A 161 23.37 -13.37 8.56
N ASN A 162 23.92 -14.31 9.31
CA ASN A 162 25.15 -14.97 8.87
C ASN A 162 24.79 -16.09 7.89
N ALA A 163 25.26 -15.98 6.65
CA ALA A 163 25.02 -16.96 5.58
C ALA A 163 25.36 -18.41 5.97
N ALA A 164 26.27 -18.63 6.94
CA ALA A 164 26.58 -19.95 7.44
C ALA A 164 25.47 -20.60 8.29
N HIS A 165 24.47 -19.84 8.70
CA HIS A 165 23.35 -20.27 9.53
C HIS A 165 22.01 -20.21 8.80
N GLU A 166 21.98 -19.70 7.58
CA GLU A 166 20.80 -19.73 6.73
C GLU A 166 20.76 -21.08 6.01
N ALA A 167 19.71 -21.86 6.28
CA ALA A 167 19.47 -23.08 5.50
C ALA A 167 18.97 -22.68 4.09
N ASP A 168 19.51 -23.36 3.06
CA ASP A 168 19.03 -23.24 1.69
C ASP A 168 17.53 -23.61 1.55
#